data_f13e783d74e844d5676955955cc2b817
#
_entry.id   f13e783d74e844d5676955955cc2b817
#
_cell.length_a   1.000
_cell.length_b   1.000
_cell.length_c   1.000
_cell.angle_alpha   90.00
_cell.angle_beta   90.00
_cell.angle_gamma   90.00
#
_symmetry.space_group_name_H-M   'P 1'
#
loop_
_entity.id
_entity.type
_entity.pdbx_description
1 polymer ?
#
loop_
_entity_poly.entity_id
_entity_poly.type
_entity_poly.pdbx_seq_one_letter_code
_entity_poly.pdbx_strand_id
1 'polypeptide(L)'
;MRGRIIMDKVQVATARTRRSKVVSVDRVRRARAKGAFVADQRGAVAFEAMIVYPVLVAFLLMPLADLAAASFQFISAKTALRSFGQYVQYYNPLGPDGTVTWRSGLQTTVAGHTIGNLQVICGDAGATCSPGNIAFPKYITFSTTVTLHPIVSRSVLCPTTCTYTLAYSERFQ
;
A
#
# COMPACT_ATOMS: atom_id res chain seq x y z
N MET A 1 -22.06 39.35 -53.80
CA MET A 1 -21.32 40.32 -54.62
C MET A 1 -19.84 40.08 -54.28
N ARG A 2 -19.17 39.35 -55.15
CA ARG A 2 -18.30 39.76 -56.29
C ARG A 2 -17.18 40.71 -55.91
N GLY A 3 -15.97 40.18 -56.02
CA GLY A 3 -14.71 40.86 -56.26
C GLY A 3 -13.57 39.98 -55.84
N ARG A 4 -13.08 38.99 -56.53
CA ARG A 4 -12.16 38.89 -57.68
C ARG A 4 -10.88 39.73 -57.49
N ILE A 5 -9.82 39.02 -57.14
CA ILE A 5 -8.67 38.60 -57.95
C ILE A 5 -7.83 39.83 -58.43
N ILE A 6 -6.58 39.91 -57.96
CA ILE A 6 -5.43 40.13 -58.88
C ILE A 6 -4.28 39.30 -58.31
N MET A 7 -4.02 38.27 -59.02
CA MET A 7 -2.79 37.46 -58.99
C MET A 7 -1.84 37.98 -60.06
N ASP A 8 -0.58 37.76 -59.81
CA ASP A 8 0.34 37.36 -60.83
C ASP A 8 1.42 38.38 -61.25
N LYS A 9 2.61 37.80 -61.34
CA LYS A 9 3.82 38.28 -62.03
C LYS A 9 4.84 39.03 -61.16
N VAL A 10 5.51 38.32 -60.24
CA VAL A 10 6.97 38.53 -60.01
C VAL A 10 7.59 37.25 -59.46
N GLN A 11 7.90 36.28 -60.26
CA GLN A 11 8.65 35.09 -59.84
C GLN A 11 9.49 34.46 -60.96
N VAL A 12 10.32 35.13 -61.68
CA VAL A 12 11.25 34.46 -62.65
C VAL A 12 12.71 34.85 -62.58
N ALA A 13 13.14 35.81 -61.77
CA ALA A 13 14.52 36.35 -61.91
C ALA A 13 15.51 35.95 -60.81
N THR A 14 15.17 35.07 -59.83
CA THR A 14 16.13 34.80 -58.73
C THR A 14 16.63 33.37 -58.61
N ALA A 15 16.43 32.51 -59.61
CA ALA A 15 16.74 31.08 -59.50
C ALA A 15 18.21 30.67 -59.82
N ARG A 16 19.06 31.54 -60.31
CA ARG A 16 20.38 31.13 -60.83
C ARG A 16 21.56 31.40 -59.90
N THR A 17 21.44 32.20 -58.87
CA THR A 17 22.57 32.56 -57.98
C THR A 17 22.56 31.81 -56.63
N ARG A 18 21.54 31.00 -56.35
CA ARG A 18 21.42 30.28 -55.06
C ARG A 18 22.13 28.90 -55.03
N ARG A 19 22.56 28.33 -56.16
CA ARG A 19 23.08 26.94 -56.18
C ARG A 19 24.49 26.77 -55.60
N SER A 20 25.34 27.76 -55.63
CA SER A 20 26.72 27.62 -55.13
C SER A 20 26.87 27.86 -53.62
N LYS A 21 25.96 28.65 -52.98
CA LYS A 21 26.02 28.89 -51.53
C LYS A 21 25.37 27.79 -50.70
N VAL A 22 24.40 27.04 -51.25
CA VAL A 22 23.69 25.98 -50.53
C VAL A 22 24.58 24.78 -50.21
N VAL A 23 25.52 24.41 -51.12
CA VAL A 23 26.41 23.27 -50.90
C VAL A 23 27.42 23.49 -49.77
N SER A 24 27.86 24.73 -49.53
CA SER A 24 28.78 25.02 -48.42
C SER A 24 28.10 25.09 -47.06
N VAL A 25 26.84 25.50 -47.01
CA VAL A 25 26.06 25.59 -45.76
C VAL A 25 25.69 24.19 -45.26
N ASP A 26 25.35 23.26 -46.14
CA ASP A 26 25.02 21.86 -45.75
C ASP A 26 26.25 21.10 -45.24
N ARG A 27 27.46 21.37 -45.74
CA ARG A 27 28.69 20.78 -45.19
C ARG A 27 29.01 21.31 -43.78
N VAL A 28 28.84 22.57 -43.55
CA VAL A 28 29.03 23.18 -42.21
C VAL A 28 27.95 22.71 -41.23
N ARG A 29 26.70 22.53 -41.70
CA ARG A 29 25.63 21.96 -40.88
C ARG A 29 25.89 20.50 -40.53
N ARG A 30 26.37 19.66 -41.48
CA ARG A 30 26.69 18.26 -41.21
C ARG A 30 27.90 18.09 -40.30
N ALA A 31 28.90 18.97 -40.38
CA ALA A 31 30.04 18.97 -39.46
C ALA A 31 29.60 19.40 -38.02
N ARG A 32 28.69 20.37 -37.92
CA ARG A 32 28.11 20.76 -36.62
C ARG A 32 27.20 19.68 -36.01
N ALA A 33 26.47 18.93 -36.86
CA ALA A 33 25.61 17.84 -36.36
C ALA A 33 26.40 16.66 -35.77
N LYS A 34 27.62 16.39 -36.28
CA LYS A 34 28.47 15.33 -35.72
C LYS A 34 29.12 15.69 -34.38
N GLY A 35 29.32 17.00 -34.09
CA GLY A 35 29.82 17.44 -32.77
C GLY A 35 28.71 17.64 -31.73
N ALA A 36 27.48 17.83 -32.19
CA ALA A 36 26.35 18.10 -31.28
C ALA A 36 25.89 16.87 -30.46
N PHE A 37 26.15 15.67 -30.97
CA PHE A 37 25.80 14.44 -30.23
C PHE A 37 26.64 14.24 -28.97
N VAL A 38 27.88 14.70 -28.95
CA VAL A 38 28.77 14.62 -27.77
C VAL A 38 28.57 15.79 -26.83
N ALA A 39 28.04 16.91 -27.32
CA ALA A 39 27.76 18.13 -26.55
C ALA A 39 26.30 18.24 -26.09
N ASP A 40 25.44 17.28 -26.46
CA ASP A 40 24.04 17.31 -26.07
C ASP A 40 23.87 16.73 -24.64
N GLN A 41 24.00 17.58 -23.65
CA GLN A 41 23.80 17.26 -22.24
C GLN A 41 22.36 16.77 -21.92
N ARG A 42 21.41 16.95 -22.84
CA ARG A 42 20.03 16.46 -22.65
C ARG A 42 19.96 14.94 -22.63
N GLY A 43 20.83 14.26 -23.39
CA GLY A 43 20.96 12.80 -23.36
C GLY A 43 21.56 12.28 -22.04
N ALA A 44 22.52 12.99 -21.46
CA ALA A 44 23.13 12.63 -20.18
C ALA A 44 22.11 12.68 -19.03
N VAL A 45 21.30 13.72 -18.95
CA VAL A 45 20.24 13.85 -17.94
C VAL A 45 19.20 12.73 -18.06
N ALA A 46 18.82 12.35 -19.28
CA ALA A 46 17.89 11.24 -19.50
C ALA A 46 18.48 9.90 -19.05
N PHE A 47 19.79 9.69 -19.27
CA PHE A 47 20.49 8.49 -18.84
C PHE A 47 20.65 8.43 -17.32
N GLU A 48 20.98 9.55 -16.68
CA GLU A 48 21.02 9.66 -15.21
C GLU A 48 19.64 9.36 -14.59
N ALA A 49 18.58 9.94 -15.15
CA ALA A 49 17.22 9.66 -14.72
C ALA A 49 16.83 8.19 -14.85
N MET A 50 17.30 7.51 -15.90
CA MET A 50 17.05 6.09 -16.12
C MET A 50 17.70 5.20 -15.05
N ILE A 51 18.82 5.62 -14.46
CA ILE A 51 19.48 4.91 -13.36
C ILE A 51 18.88 5.31 -12.01
N VAL A 52 18.68 6.61 -11.79
CA VAL A 52 18.19 7.14 -10.49
C VAL A 52 16.78 6.67 -10.21
N TYR A 53 15.90 6.63 -11.21
CA TYR A 53 14.51 6.25 -11.03
C TYR A 53 14.32 4.83 -10.49
N PRO A 54 14.90 3.75 -11.07
CA PRO A 54 14.74 2.41 -10.50
C PRO A 54 15.40 2.25 -9.13
N VAL A 55 16.49 2.96 -8.86
CA VAL A 55 17.10 2.99 -7.51
C VAL A 55 16.14 3.62 -6.51
N LEU A 56 15.53 4.74 -6.83
CA LEU A 56 14.55 5.41 -5.98
C LEU A 56 13.32 4.55 -5.75
N VAL A 57 12.83 3.86 -6.80
CA VAL A 57 11.71 2.91 -6.68
C VAL A 57 12.09 1.75 -5.75
N ALA A 58 13.26 1.15 -5.90
CA ALA A 58 13.68 0.00 -5.10
C ALA A 58 13.87 0.39 -3.62
N PHE A 59 14.51 1.52 -3.34
CA PHE A 59 14.83 1.92 -1.95
C PHE A 59 13.69 2.63 -1.22
N LEU A 60 12.76 3.26 -1.93
CA LEU A 60 11.66 4.00 -1.32
C LEU A 60 10.33 3.27 -1.42
N LEU A 61 9.91 2.86 -2.61
CA LEU A 61 8.58 2.30 -2.82
C LEU A 61 8.44 0.87 -2.32
N MET A 62 9.46 0.02 -2.41
CA MET A 62 9.36 -1.35 -1.89
C MET A 62 9.17 -1.40 -0.37
N PRO A 63 9.98 -0.71 0.45
CA PRO A 63 9.73 -0.68 1.90
C PRO A 63 8.37 -0.06 2.25
N LEU A 64 7.94 0.96 1.50
CA LEU A 64 6.63 1.58 1.71
C LEU A 64 5.47 0.61 1.40
N ALA A 65 5.61 -0.20 0.34
CA ALA A 65 4.64 -1.23 0.00
C ALA A 65 4.55 -2.32 1.08
N ASP A 66 5.68 -2.77 1.62
CA ASP A 66 5.72 -3.72 2.74
C ASP A 66 4.98 -3.16 3.97
N LEU A 67 5.22 -1.90 4.31
CA LEU A 67 4.57 -1.24 5.43
C LEU A 67 3.06 -1.09 5.22
N ALA A 68 2.64 -0.74 4.00
CA ALA A 68 1.23 -0.65 3.64
C ALA A 68 0.53 -2.01 3.73
N ALA A 69 1.17 -3.08 3.22
CA ALA A 69 0.64 -4.44 3.30
C ALA A 69 0.52 -4.93 4.75
N ALA A 70 1.53 -4.68 5.59
CA ALA A 70 1.51 -4.99 7.00
C ALA A 70 0.37 -4.25 7.72
N SER A 71 0.23 -2.95 7.47
CA SER A 71 -0.83 -2.13 8.06
C SER A 71 -2.22 -2.65 7.68
N PHE A 72 -2.42 -3.03 6.42
CA PHE A 72 -3.68 -3.58 5.94
C PHE A 72 -4.01 -4.91 6.65
N GLN A 73 -3.04 -5.80 6.84
CA GLN A 73 -3.23 -7.06 7.57
C GLN A 73 -3.62 -6.83 9.03
N PHE A 74 -2.97 -5.88 9.70
CA PHE A 74 -3.34 -5.51 11.08
C PHE A 74 -4.75 -4.92 11.18
N ILE A 75 -5.13 -4.03 10.28
CA ILE A 75 -6.47 -3.44 10.24
C ILE A 75 -7.52 -4.52 9.97
N SER A 76 -7.27 -5.42 9.04
CA SER A 76 -8.15 -6.55 8.72
C SER A 76 -8.38 -7.45 9.94
N ALA A 77 -7.30 -7.86 10.61
CA ALA A 77 -7.37 -8.68 11.81
C ALA A 77 -8.10 -7.98 12.97
N LYS A 78 -7.83 -6.69 13.18
CA LYS A 78 -8.53 -5.88 14.20
C LYS A 78 -10.02 -5.74 13.90
N THR A 79 -10.39 -5.58 12.64
CA THR A 79 -11.77 -5.53 12.20
C THR A 79 -12.47 -6.88 12.42
N ALA A 80 -11.78 -7.99 12.11
CA ALA A 80 -12.29 -9.34 12.37
C ALA A 80 -12.54 -9.58 13.87
N LEU A 81 -11.60 -9.18 14.74
CA LEU A 81 -11.78 -9.26 16.19
C LEU A 81 -12.99 -8.43 16.66
N ARG A 82 -13.10 -7.19 16.17
CA ARG A 82 -14.23 -6.32 16.54
C ARG A 82 -15.58 -6.90 16.09
N SER A 83 -15.66 -7.41 14.87
CA SER A 83 -16.87 -8.05 14.34
C SER A 83 -17.24 -9.29 15.14
N PHE A 84 -16.24 -10.10 15.53
CA PHE A 84 -16.46 -11.24 16.41
C PHE A 84 -16.93 -10.81 17.80
N GLY A 85 -16.33 -9.77 18.39
CA GLY A 85 -16.77 -9.21 19.68
C GLY A 85 -18.23 -8.80 19.66
N GLN A 86 -18.64 -8.06 18.64
CA GLN A 86 -20.05 -7.68 18.45
C GLN A 86 -20.98 -8.89 18.31
N TYR A 87 -20.54 -9.93 17.61
CA TYR A 87 -21.32 -11.16 17.46
C TYR A 87 -21.48 -11.89 18.81
N VAL A 88 -20.39 -12.03 19.57
CA VAL A 88 -20.40 -12.77 20.85
C VAL A 88 -21.10 -11.98 21.97
N GLN A 89 -21.11 -10.65 21.89
CA GLN A 89 -21.78 -9.77 22.86
C GLN A 89 -23.28 -10.11 23.03
N TYR A 90 -23.92 -10.58 21.97
CA TYR A 90 -25.34 -11.00 22.01
C TYR A 90 -25.56 -12.37 22.65
N TYR A 91 -24.48 -13.13 22.87
CA TYR A 91 -24.55 -14.45 23.46
C TYR A 91 -23.84 -14.45 24.82
N ASN A 92 -24.60 -14.44 25.88
CA ASN A 92 -24.02 -14.55 27.22
C ASN A 92 -23.47 -15.97 27.41
N PRO A 93 -22.15 -16.20 27.44
CA PRO A 93 -21.58 -17.52 27.66
C PRO A 93 -21.54 -17.93 29.11
N LEU A 94 -21.94 -17.03 30.04
CA LEU A 94 -21.88 -17.24 31.47
C LEU A 94 -23.23 -17.68 32.01
N GLY A 95 -23.26 -18.86 32.59
CA GLY A 95 -24.42 -19.36 33.33
C GLY A 95 -24.63 -18.57 34.64
N PRO A 96 -25.80 -18.72 35.27
CA PRO A 96 -26.13 -18.05 36.55
C PRO A 96 -25.25 -18.53 37.70
N ASP A 97 -24.67 -19.71 37.57
CA ASP A 97 -23.75 -20.36 38.51
C ASP A 97 -22.28 -20.01 38.28
N GLY A 98 -21.96 -19.14 37.29
CA GLY A 98 -20.60 -18.76 36.94
C GLY A 98 -19.88 -19.76 36.03
N THR A 99 -20.57 -20.80 35.57
CA THR A 99 -19.99 -21.71 34.58
C THR A 99 -19.96 -21.04 33.21
N VAL A 100 -18.83 -21.20 32.48
CA VAL A 100 -18.67 -20.68 31.12
C VAL A 100 -19.03 -21.77 30.12
N THR A 101 -20.05 -21.51 29.31
CA THR A 101 -20.50 -22.45 28.29
C THR A 101 -20.56 -21.73 26.92
N TRP A 102 -19.66 -22.08 26.03
CA TRP A 102 -19.67 -21.54 24.67
C TRP A 102 -20.75 -22.22 23.84
N ARG A 103 -21.42 -21.43 23.01
CA ARG A 103 -22.43 -21.94 22.09
C ARG A 103 -21.82 -22.98 21.15
N SER A 104 -22.49 -24.12 20.96
CA SER A 104 -22.12 -25.09 19.93
C SER A 104 -22.23 -24.45 18.55
N GLY A 105 -21.16 -24.59 17.72
CA GLY A 105 -21.12 -24.00 16.39
C GLY A 105 -20.72 -22.51 16.39
N LEU A 106 -20.07 -22.02 17.46
CA LEU A 106 -19.48 -20.68 17.45
C LEU A 106 -18.48 -20.54 16.31
N GLN A 107 -18.72 -19.59 15.41
CA GLN A 107 -17.86 -19.36 14.26
C GLN A 107 -16.59 -18.64 14.72
N THR A 108 -15.50 -19.37 14.86
CA THR A 108 -14.19 -18.86 15.30
C THR A 108 -13.31 -18.36 14.17
N THR A 109 -13.78 -18.42 12.91
CA THR A 109 -13.07 -17.87 11.77
C THR A 109 -13.85 -16.72 11.15
N VAL A 110 -13.28 -15.52 11.19
CA VAL A 110 -13.89 -14.29 10.65
C VAL A 110 -12.92 -13.62 9.69
N ALA A 111 -13.37 -13.35 8.47
CA ALA A 111 -12.57 -12.71 7.42
C ALA A 111 -11.18 -13.36 7.20
N GLY A 112 -11.11 -14.70 7.29
CA GLY A 112 -9.87 -15.45 7.14
C GLY A 112 -8.95 -15.49 8.36
N HIS A 113 -9.33 -14.83 9.47
CA HIS A 113 -8.57 -14.85 10.72
C HIS A 113 -9.20 -15.84 11.70
N THR A 114 -8.38 -16.74 12.25
CA THR A 114 -8.80 -17.68 13.30
C THR A 114 -8.72 -16.99 14.65
N ILE A 115 -9.82 -16.98 15.37
CA ILE A 115 -9.96 -16.38 16.70
C ILE A 115 -9.86 -17.48 17.73
N GLY A 116 -8.97 -17.29 18.70
CA GLY A 116 -8.73 -18.25 19.78
C GLY A 116 -8.60 -17.57 21.13
N ASN A 117 -8.18 -18.32 22.13
CA ASN A 117 -7.98 -17.86 23.50
C ASN A 117 -9.24 -17.18 24.08
N LEU A 118 -10.42 -17.76 23.82
CA LEU A 118 -11.67 -17.22 24.33
C LEU A 118 -11.73 -17.43 25.85
N GLN A 119 -11.87 -16.33 26.58
CA GLN A 119 -12.01 -16.33 28.04
C GLN A 119 -13.08 -15.33 28.45
N VAL A 120 -13.75 -15.65 29.54
CA VAL A 120 -14.67 -14.71 30.20
C VAL A 120 -14.00 -14.21 31.48
N ILE A 121 -13.87 -12.89 31.57
CA ILE A 121 -13.23 -12.21 32.70
C ILE A 121 -14.30 -11.53 33.53
N CYS A 122 -14.27 -11.71 34.87
CA CYS A 122 -15.18 -11.13 35.81
C CYS A 122 -14.44 -10.19 36.77
N GLY A 123 -15.05 -9.01 36.95
CA GLY A 123 -14.53 -7.97 37.84
C GLY A 123 -13.32 -7.22 37.30
N ASP A 124 -12.95 -6.17 38.00
CA ASP A 124 -11.85 -5.29 37.61
C ASP A 124 -10.44 -5.91 37.79
N ALA A 125 -10.37 -6.98 38.59
CA ALA A 125 -9.11 -7.68 38.86
C ALA A 125 -8.61 -8.53 37.66
N GLY A 126 -9.39 -8.64 36.57
CA GLY A 126 -9.00 -9.40 35.37
C GLY A 126 -8.96 -10.92 35.56
N ALA A 127 -9.62 -11.44 36.59
CA ALA A 127 -9.70 -12.87 36.89
C ALA A 127 -10.74 -13.55 36.00
N THR A 128 -10.48 -14.80 35.57
CA THR A 128 -11.48 -15.59 34.84
C THR A 128 -12.73 -15.82 35.68
N CYS A 129 -13.89 -15.79 35.01
CA CYS A 129 -15.14 -16.11 35.66
C CYS A 129 -15.17 -17.58 36.10
N SER A 130 -15.71 -17.84 37.26
CA SER A 130 -15.86 -19.16 37.84
C SER A 130 -17.06 -19.13 38.82
N PRO A 131 -17.53 -20.29 39.33
CA PRO A 131 -18.61 -20.33 40.33
C PRO A 131 -18.37 -19.48 41.58
N GLY A 132 -17.09 -19.22 41.91
CA GLY A 132 -16.70 -18.33 43.01
C GLY A 132 -16.44 -16.87 42.63
N ASN A 133 -16.44 -16.54 41.34
CA ASN A 133 -16.20 -15.21 40.83
C ASN A 133 -17.13 -14.86 39.66
N ILE A 134 -18.22 -14.16 39.98
CA ILE A 134 -19.22 -13.66 39.02
C ILE A 134 -19.35 -12.14 39.08
N ALA A 135 -18.30 -11.47 39.58
CA ALA A 135 -18.28 -10.02 39.79
C ALA A 135 -18.43 -9.23 38.47
N PHE A 136 -19.06 -8.09 38.57
CA PHE A 136 -19.11 -7.10 37.48
C PHE A 136 -17.90 -6.16 37.54
N PRO A 137 -17.48 -5.56 36.41
CA PRO A 137 -17.99 -5.78 35.04
C PRO A 137 -17.51 -7.10 34.42
N LYS A 138 -18.20 -7.57 33.37
CA LYS A 138 -17.88 -8.80 32.71
C LYS A 138 -17.39 -8.54 31.24
N TYR A 139 -16.31 -9.18 30.89
CA TYR A 139 -15.67 -9.03 29.57
C TYR A 139 -15.44 -10.39 28.93
N ILE A 140 -15.54 -10.43 27.63
CA ILE A 140 -15.05 -11.54 26.82
C ILE A 140 -13.73 -11.12 26.21
N THR A 141 -12.67 -11.88 26.44
CA THR A 141 -11.35 -11.67 25.85
C THR A 141 -11.06 -12.76 24.84
N PHE A 142 -10.43 -12.39 23.75
CA PHE A 142 -10.05 -13.31 22.70
C PHE A 142 -8.89 -12.71 21.89
N SER A 143 -8.22 -13.55 21.11
CA SER A 143 -7.07 -13.12 20.32
C SER A 143 -7.05 -13.77 18.95
N THR A 144 -6.31 -13.15 18.04
CA THR A 144 -5.95 -13.75 16.74
C THR A 144 -4.48 -13.51 16.46
N THR A 145 -3.90 -14.31 15.57
CA THR A 145 -2.53 -14.18 15.14
C THR A 145 -2.48 -13.64 13.71
N VAL A 146 -1.56 -12.71 13.45
CA VAL A 146 -1.27 -12.15 12.14
C VAL A 146 0.17 -12.47 11.79
N THR A 147 0.39 -13.13 10.66
CA THR A 147 1.73 -13.42 10.15
C THR A 147 2.02 -12.49 8.97
N LEU A 148 3.06 -11.66 9.10
CA LEU A 148 3.51 -10.76 8.06
C LEU A 148 4.49 -11.46 7.12
N HIS A 149 4.44 -11.08 5.84
CA HIS A 149 5.34 -11.59 4.80
C HIS A 149 6.04 -10.42 4.07
N PRO A 150 6.87 -9.62 4.78
CA PRO A 150 7.57 -8.52 4.15
C PRO A 150 8.64 -9.02 3.18
N ILE A 151 8.81 -8.32 2.06
CA ILE A 151 9.76 -8.66 1.00
C ILE A 151 11.14 -8.06 1.30
N VAL A 152 11.18 -6.80 1.68
CA VAL A 152 12.42 -6.03 1.90
C VAL A 152 12.61 -5.63 3.36
N SER A 153 11.54 -5.23 4.02
CA SER A 153 11.59 -4.63 5.37
C SER A 153 11.52 -5.68 6.50
N ARG A 154 11.91 -6.92 6.24
CA ARG A 154 11.80 -8.03 7.22
C ARG A 154 12.57 -7.75 8.51
N SER A 155 13.77 -7.21 8.43
CA SER A 155 14.60 -6.89 9.62
C SER A 155 13.99 -5.82 10.52
N VAL A 156 13.18 -4.93 9.94
CA VAL A 156 12.51 -3.84 10.67
C VAL A 156 11.15 -4.28 11.21
N LEU A 157 10.36 -4.95 10.36
CA LEU A 157 9.00 -5.39 10.69
C LEU A 157 8.96 -6.66 11.54
N CYS A 158 10.00 -7.48 11.48
CA CYS A 158 10.08 -8.77 12.16
C CYS A 158 11.43 -8.94 12.88
N PRO A 159 11.62 -8.29 14.02
CA PRO A 159 12.91 -8.37 14.75
C PRO A 159 13.21 -9.79 15.28
N THR A 160 12.19 -10.59 15.56
CA THR A 160 12.32 -12.00 15.99
C THR A 160 11.46 -12.92 15.14
N THR A 161 10.15 -12.82 15.26
CA THR A 161 9.18 -13.58 14.47
C THR A 161 8.29 -12.60 13.70
N CYS A 162 7.76 -13.03 12.55
CA CYS A 162 6.80 -12.24 11.78
C CYS A 162 5.35 -12.48 12.22
N THR A 163 5.13 -13.15 13.33
CA THR A 163 3.81 -13.48 13.85
C THR A 163 3.51 -12.60 15.06
N TYR A 164 2.40 -11.90 14.99
CA TYR A 164 1.92 -11.00 16.04
C TYR A 164 0.59 -11.48 16.56
N THR A 165 0.42 -11.46 17.88
CA THR A 165 -0.85 -11.78 18.54
C THR A 165 -1.57 -10.48 18.85
N LEU A 166 -2.80 -10.35 18.32
CA LEU A 166 -3.70 -9.25 18.60
C LEU A 166 -4.76 -9.74 19.60
N ALA A 167 -4.85 -9.13 20.74
CA ALA A 167 -5.89 -9.39 21.74
C ALA A 167 -6.96 -8.30 21.70
N TYR A 168 -8.19 -8.68 21.96
CA TYR A 168 -9.32 -7.79 22.06
C TYR A 168 -10.20 -8.19 23.24
N SER A 169 -10.85 -7.20 23.82
CA SER A 169 -11.77 -7.40 24.94
C SER A 169 -13.07 -6.65 24.68
N GLU A 170 -14.18 -7.33 24.82
CA GLU A 170 -15.52 -6.74 24.67
C GLU A 170 -16.30 -6.89 25.96
N ARG A 171 -16.89 -5.80 26.43
CA ARG A 171 -17.78 -5.81 27.61
C ARG A 171 -19.15 -6.27 27.17
N PHE A 172 -19.76 -7.21 27.91
CA PHE A 172 -21.09 -7.73 27.60
C PHE A 172 -22.09 -7.59 28.76
N GLN A 173 -21.62 -7.36 29.97
CA GLN A 173 -22.42 -7.05 31.16
C GLN A 173 -21.69 -6.06 32.07
#